data_42bccdba0400ab76ddf5099ee1d34727
#
_entry.id   42bccdba0400ab76ddf5099ee1d34727
#
_cell.length_a   1.000
_cell.length_b   1.000
_cell.length_c   1.000
_cell.angle_alpha   90.00
_cell.angle_beta   90.00
_cell.angle_gamma   90.00
#
_symmetry.space_group_name_H-M   'P 1'
#
loop_
_entity.id
_entity.type
_entity.pdbx_description
1 polymer ?
#
loop_
_entity_poly.entity_id
_entity_poly.type
_entity_poly.pdbx_seq_one_letter_code
_entity_poly.pdbx_strand_id
1 'polypeptide(L)'
;MAILALLETPSAFMNYFSGAHRDLYYRQLLSLQEKAAEPSQVAVSIELNSDTPEKILSAGTLLDAGQDSQGRVIEFRLDDELLANHSKWTDLRWCYPSVKGVGAGTSAIVYDEQYVWPSNGMNLFEAVEQDQLILTGRMLASPLFVNDSSQDLVVSVLFATAPAKAGLLAHASSGEEWLPLKITDSADRSISFILPADSGEISIPDGLPGVAFTIPVIRLSRQDGQSVPDIVSVVVKGIDLTSDQYQTAIITPFGHSDVVQAVENMQLYIGVSGMLPEQTLSLFWKLNTAQPLTLNWQYLTKSNRWKELDPYLIDRTHRLLCSERWTAILPADAGNMAPAMPSGRHWFRAEIVPISTQELGVAKYPRLLGLITNGMTATLNNLPLLDSTVAGTSFPAGAIRQFVKNIPGVARIQQPWVSWGGRPPESQDAYGIRVSQRLFHRHRALTWPDMIMLLETTFPEVFGVMQPSGDILTTVPALTEQTLVVIPRGTAKDNSDPLRPVFNAARLELMSNTLQSLASLWQNIQVRNPRYRDVQLVYDVKFYTGVNPMWAERELQNALIARYMPWGTGMAAGVSLANRLNYYDVMATLQQQPYVDHVIGLKLDGMEDSIQGDGDEVLILCWPN
;
A
#
# COMPACT_ATOMS: atom_id res chain seq x y z
N MET A 1 -64.21 -23.75 -23.71
CA MET A 1 -62.87 -23.65 -24.41
C MET A 1 -62.84 -22.43 -25.33
N ALA A 2 -63.78 -22.16 -26.23
CA ALA A 2 -63.73 -21.02 -27.17
C ALA A 2 -63.70 -19.63 -26.48
N ILE A 3 -64.43 -19.44 -25.36
CA ILE A 3 -64.47 -18.18 -24.61
C ILE A 3 -63.12 -17.91 -23.88
N LEU A 4 -62.44 -18.95 -23.36
CA LEU A 4 -61.13 -18.81 -22.72
C LEU A 4 -60.05 -18.42 -23.73
N ALA A 5 -60.10 -19.00 -24.93
CA ALA A 5 -59.19 -18.64 -26.02
C ALA A 5 -59.41 -17.19 -26.54
N LEU A 6 -60.67 -16.71 -26.54
CA LEU A 6 -60.98 -15.32 -26.86
C LEU A 6 -60.52 -14.31 -25.81
N LEU A 7 -60.37 -14.70 -24.53
CA LEU A 7 -59.90 -13.87 -23.44
C LEU A 7 -58.35 -13.89 -23.28
N GLU A 8 -57.71 -14.86 -23.88
CA GLU A 8 -56.24 -15.02 -23.79
C GLU A 8 -55.51 -13.85 -24.44
N THR A 9 -55.93 -13.39 -25.61
CA THR A 9 -55.34 -12.25 -26.31
C THR A 9 -55.54 -10.93 -25.58
N PRO A 10 -56.74 -10.54 -25.09
CA PRO A 10 -56.91 -9.36 -24.25
C PRO A 10 -56.14 -9.43 -22.94
N SER A 11 -56.08 -10.59 -22.30
CA SER A 11 -55.32 -10.78 -21.07
C SER A 11 -53.80 -10.58 -21.30
N ALA A 12 -53.26 -11.19 -22.35
CA ALA A 12 -51.87 -11.00 -22.73
C ALA A 12 -51.59 -9.53 -23.08
N PHE A 13 -52.50 -8.86 -23.77
CA PHE A 13 -52.36 -7.44 -24.11
C PHE A 13 -52.42 -6.54 -22.86
N MET A 14 -53.32 -6.81 -21.92
CA MET A 14 -53.39 -6.07 -20.64
C MET A 14 -52.15 -6.25 -19.79
N ASN A 15 -51.57 -7.45 -19.74
CA ASN A 15 -50.33 -7.73 -19.06
C ASN A 15 -49.12 -7.03 -19.75
N TYR A 16 -49.13 -6.99 -21.09
CA TYR A 16 -48.10 -6.28 -21.86
C TYR A 16 -48.23 -4.75 -21.72
N PHE A 17 -49.46 -4.21 -21.66
CA PHE A 17 -49.73 -2.78 -21.61
C PHE A 17 -49.11 -2.11 -20.39
N SER A 18 -49.18 -2.74 -19.23
CA SER A 18 -48.56 -2.19 -18.00
C SER A 18 -47.04 -2.09 -18.11
N GLY A 19 -46.39 -3.09 -18.70
CA GLY A 19 -44.97 -3.08 -18.98
C GLY A 19 -44.55 -2.02 -20.00
N ALA A 20 -45.29 -1.95 -21.14
CA ALA A 20 -45.01 -0.97 -22.19
C ALA A 20 -45.23 0.48 -21.71
N HIS A 21 -46.24 0.72 -20.87
CA HIS A 21 -46.49 2.04 -20.28
C HIS A 21 -45.35 2.46 -19.32
N ARG A 22 -44.90 1.52 -18.50
CA ARG A 22 -43.76 1.72 -17.61
C ARG A 22 -42.50 2.04 -18.41
N ASP A 23 -42.22 1.29 -19.49
CA ASP A 23 -41.07 1.49 -20.35
C ASP A 23 -41.11 2.83 -21.08
N LEU A 24 -42.30 3.24 -21.58
CA LEU A 24 -42.47 4.57 -22.15
C LEU A 24 -42.14 5.67 -21.14
N TYR A 25 -42.72 5.55 -19.93
CA TYR A 25 -42.54 6.58 -18.91
C TYR A 25 -41.08 6.66 -18.41
N TYR A 26 -40.49 5.52 -18.06
CA TYR A 26 -39.13 5.52 -17.44
C TYR A 26 -38.02 5.71 -18.47
N ARG A 27 -38.06 4.96 -19.58
CA ARG A 27 -36.97 4.97 -20.56
C ARG A 27 -37.06 6.14 -21.53
N GLN A 28 -38.24 6.51 -21.97
CA GLN A 28 -38.40 7.56 -22.98
C GLN A 28 -38.69 8.93 -22.37
N LEU A 29 -39.63 9.08 -21.46
CA LEU A 29 -39.98 10.39 -20.87
C LEU A 29 -38.94 10.84 -19.81
N LEU A 30 -38.50 9.95 -18.92
CA LEU A 30 -37.52 10.25 -17.89
C LEU A 30 -36.08 10.00 -18.34
N SER A 31 -35.88 9.42 -19.52
CA SER A 31 -34.55 9.08 -20.06
C SER A 31 -33.67 8.24 -19.12
N LEU A 32 -34.31 7.41 -18.30
CA LEU A 32 -33.65 6.51 -17.38
C LEU A 32 -33.45 5.15 -18.05
N GLN A 33 -32.29 4.93 -18.63
CA GLN A 33 -31.91 3.64 -19.23
C GLN A 33 -31.17 2.77 -18.21
N GLU A 34 -31.19 1.44 -18.47
CA GLU A 34 -30.38 0.50 -17.68
C GLU A 34 -28.89 0.82 -17.80
N LYS A 35 -28.15 0.63 -16.71
CA LYS A 35 -26.69 0.76 -16.73
C LYS A 35 -26.11 -0.38 -17.57
N ALA A 36 -25.30 -0.04 -18.55
CA ALA A 36 -24.56 -1.02 -19.34
C ALA A 36 -23.52 -1.76 -18.49
N ALA A 37 -23.07 -2.91 -18.97
CA ALA A 37 -21.94 -3.61 -18.37
C ALA A 37 -20.68 -2.73 -18.39
N GLU A 38 -19.92 -2.74 -17.29
CA GLU A 38 -18.63 -2.07 -17.19
C GLU A 38 -17.50 -3.08 -17.43
N PRO A 39 -16.51 -2.74 -18.25
CA PRO A 39 -15.41 -3.66 -18.55
C PRO A 39 -14.47 -3.83 -17.35
N SER A 40 -13.96 -5.05 -17.18
CA SER A 40 -12.92 -5.36 -16.19
C SER A 40 -11.59 -4.76 -16.62
N GLN A 41 -10.77 -4.38 -15.64
CA GLN A 41 -9.39 -3.95 -15.80
C GLN A 41 -8.42 -4.91 -15.13
N VAL A 42 -7.19 -4.97 -15.63
CA VAL A 42 -6.08 -5.74 -15.08
C VAL A 42 -4.81 -4.91 -15.12
N ALA A 43 -3.82 -5.25 -14.29
CA ALA A 43 -2.46 -4.80 -14.46
C ALA A 43 -1.62 -5.93 -15.03
N VAL A 44 -0.79 -5.63 -16.02
CA VAL A 44 0.10 -6.57 -16.66
C VAL A 44 1.53 -6.04 -16.63
N SER A 45 2.50 -6.95 -16.54
CA SER A 45 3.93 -6.69 -16.69
C SER A 45 4.45 -7.41 -17.93
N ILE A 46 5.37 -6.80 -18.64
CA ILE A 46 5.91 -7.31 -19.89
C ILE A 46 7.41 -7.50 -19.76
N GLU A 47 7.88 -8.72 -20.03
CA GLU A 47 9.29 -9.09 -20.08
C GLU A 47 9.73 -9.25 -21.52
N LEU A 48 10.90 -8.69 -21.87
CA LEU A 48 11.49 -8.80 -23.20
C LEU A 48 12.44 -10.00 -23.30
N ASN A 49 12.65 -10.48 -24.53
CA ASN A 49 13.71 -11.43 -24.83
C ASN A 49 15.07 -10.76 -24.64
N SER A 50 16.09 -11.53 -24.27
CA SER A 50 17.45 -11.04 -24.01
C SER A 50 18.12 -10.31 -25.19
N ASP A 51 17.68 -10.57 -26.41
CA ASP A 51 18.16 -9.97 -27.64
C ASP A 51 17.44 -8.66 -28.03
N THR A 52 16.37 -8.30 -27.32
CA THR A 52 15.55 -7.12 -27.59
C THR A 52 15.76 -6.08 -26.50
N PRO A 53 16.60 -5.05 -26.69
CA PRO A 53 16.96 -4.11 -25.63
C PRO A 53 15.77 -3.24 -25.17
N GLU A 54 14.94 -2.82 -26.12
CA GLU A 54 13.75 -1.99 -25.86
C GLU A 54 12.65 -2.29 -26.87
N LYS A 55 11.41 -2.15 -26.45
CA LYS A 55 10.23 -2.37 -27.31
C LYS A 55 9.10 -1.42 -26.96
N ILE A 56 8.61 -0.70 -27.96
CA ILE A 56 7.39 0.09 -27.82
C ILE A 56 6.19 -0.83 -28.07
N LEU A 57 5.26 -0.84 -27.14
CA LEU A 57 3.96 -1.48 -27.25
C LEU A 57 2.91 -0.38 -27.30
N SER A 58 2.22 -0.30 -28.43
CA SER A 58 1.24 0.77 -28.66
C SER A 58 0.00 0.58 -27.82
N ALA A 59 -0.63 1.68 -27.45
CA ALA A 59 -1.98 1.67 -26.89
C ALA A 59 -2.94 0.92 -27.83
N GLY A 60 -3.86 0.14 -27.26
CA GLY A 60 -4.76 -0.68 -28.04
C GLY A 60 -4.24 -2.06 -28.44
N THR A 61 -3.00 -2.42 -28.09
CA THR A 61 -2.46 -3.78 -28.27
C THR A 61 -3.33 -4.79 -27.52
N LEU A 62 -3.71 -5.88 -28.21
CA LEU A 62 -4.65 -6.87 -27.69
C LEU A 62 -3.94 -8.03 -26.98
N LEU A 63 -4.43 -8.35 -25.79
CA LEU A 63 -4.00 -9.43 -24.92
C LEU A 63 -5.08 -10.50 -24.86
N ASP A 64 -4.68 -11.76 -24.87
CA ASP A 64 -5.56 -12.94 -24.82
C ASP A 64 -5.73 -13.40 -23.35
N ALA A 65 -6.97 -13.43 -22.88
CA ALA A 65 -7.36 -13.92 -21.55
C ALA A 65 -8.13 -15.25 -21.60
N GLY A 66 -8.02 -16.00 -22.69
CA GLY A 66 -8.73 -17.25 -22.91
C GLY A 66 -10.02 -17.10 -23.72
N GLN A 67 -10.95 -18.01 -23.54
CA GLN A 67 -12.19 -18.06 -24.32
C GLN A 67 -13.42 -18.09 -23.41
N ASP A 68 -14.52 -17.53 -23.89
CA ASP A 68 -15.82 -17.63 -23.25
C ASP A 68 -16.48 -19.02 -23.46
N SER A 69 -17.67 -19.22 -22.91
CA SER A 69 -18.43 -20.47 -23.05
C SER A 69 -18.80 -20.83 -24.51
N GLN A 70 -18.72 -19.87 -25.42
CA GLN A 70 -19.02 -20.03 -26.86
C GLN A 70 -17.75 -20.13 -27.72
N GLY A 71 -16.58 -20.18 -27.09
CA GLY A 71 -15.28 -20.29 -27.78
C GLY A 71 -14.77 -18.97 -28.38
N ARG A 72 -15.33 -17.82 -28.02
CA ARG A 72 -14.86 -16.51 -28.47
C ARG A 72 -13.72 -16.04 -27.57
N VAL A 73 -12.67 -15.51 -28.16
CA VAL A 73 -11.49 -15.01 -27.43
C VAL A 73 -11.90 -13.82 -26.57
N ILE A 74 -11.49 -13.83 -25.32
CA ILE A 74 -11.64 -12.73 -24.38
C ILE A 74 -10.41 -11.84 -24.52
N GLU A 75 -10.62 -10.61 -25.01
CA GLU A 75 -9.55 -9.69 -25.35
C GLU A 75 -9.46 -8.54 -24.36
N PHE A 76 -8.27 -8.31 -23.82
CA PHE A 76 -7.93 -7.09 -23.09
C PHE A 76 -7.09 -6.18 -23.98
N ARG A 77 -7.29 -4.91 -23.90
CA ARG A 77 -6.58 -3.88 -24.65
C ARG A 77 -5.69 -3.07 -23.72
N LEU A 78 -4.41 -2.90 -24.06
CA LEU A 78 -3.52 -2.00 -23.36
C LEU A 78 -4.08 -0.57 -23.39
N ASP A 79 -4.16 0.07 -22.22
CA ASP A 79 -4.81 1.38 -22.09
C ASP A 79 -3.92 2.51 -22.65
N ASP A 80 -2.59 2.37 -22.52
CA ASP A 80 -1.61 3.35 -22.95
C ASP A 80 -0.47 2.72 -23.75
N GLU A 81 0.44 3.56 -24.25
CA GLU A 81 1.71 3.13 -24.82
C GLU A 81 2.71 2.78 -23.70
N LEU A 82 3.46 1.71 -23.87
CA LEU A 82 4.51 1.27 -22.97
C LEU A 82 5.83 1.11 -23.72
N LEU A 83 6.88 1.80 -23.28
CA LEU A 83 8.25 1.48 -23.62
C LEU A 83 8.79 0.45 -22.61
N ALA A 84 8.81 -0.81 -23.01
CA ALA A 84 9.36 -1.90 -22.21
C ALA A 84 10.86 -2.05 -22.46
N ASN A 85 11.62 -2.40 -21.43
CA ASN A 85 13.05 -2.68 -21.46
C ASN A 85 13.43 -3.73 -20.39
N HIS A 86 14.71 -3.95 -20.14
CA HIS A 86 15.19 -4.92 -19.17
C HIS A 86 15.26 -4.38 -17.73
N SER A 87 14.73 -3.19 -17.46
CA SER A 87 14.69 -2.65 -16.11
C SER A 87 13.90 -3.57 -15.19
N LYS A 88 14.46 -3.82 -14.01
CA LYS A 88 13.82 -4.63 -12.98
C LYS A 88 14.07 -3.98 -11.62
N TRP A 89 12.99 -3.73 -10.86
CA TRP A 89 13.17 -3.31 -9.49
C TRP A 89 13.59 -4.52 -8.64
N THR A 90 14.56 -4.35 -7.78
CA THR A 90 15.20 -5.43 -7.02
C THR A 90 15.22 -5.16 -5.53
N ASP A 91 15.17 -3.87 -5.15
CA ASP A 91 15.20 -3.46 -3.76
C ASP A 91 14.10 -2.45 -3.45
N LEU A 92 13.52 -2.60 -2.28
CA LEU A 92 12.65 -1.62 -1.66
C LEU A 92 13.10 -1.45 -0.20
N ARG A 93 13.49 -0.23 0.15
CA ARG A 93 13.99 0.10 1.48
C ARG A 93 13.36 1.38 1.98
N TRP A 94 13.26 1.55 3.27
CA TRP A 94 12.88 2.83 3.84
C TRP A 94 13.65 3.17 5.10
N CYS A 95 13.65 4.44 5.43
CA CYS A 95 14.07 4.92 6.73
C CYS A 95 13.13 6.02 7.21
N TYR A 96 13.06 6.18 8.51
CA TYR A 96 12.21 7.16 9.15
C TYR A 96 12.86 7.70 10.43
N PRO A 97 12.58 8.98 10.79
CA PRO A 97 13.10 9.58 12.01
C PRO A 97 12.58 8.84 13.24
N SER A 98 13.43 8.62 14.23
CA SER A 98 13.00 8.02 15.50
C SER A 98 12.12 8.98 16.29
N VAL A 99 11.07 8.45 16.91
CA VAL A 99 10.18 9.20 17.80
C VAL A 99 10.89 9.65 19.11
N LYS A 100 12.08 9.10 19.41
CA LYS A 100 12.79 9.27 20.68
C LYS A 100 13.91 10.31 20.72
N GLY A 101 14.23 10.98 19.63
CA GLY A 101 15.29 12.00 19.67
C GLY A 101 15.66 12.60 18.32
N VAL A 102 16.20 13.81 18.35
CA VAL A 102 16.73 14.49 17.17
C VAL A 102 17.92 13.72 16.61
N GLY A 103 17.84 13.28 15.36
CA GLY A 103 18.93 12.64 14.63
C GLY A 103 19.00 11.11 14.73
N ALA A 104 18.20 10.46 15.56
CA ALA A 104 18.03 9.01 15.55
C ALA A 104 16.90 8.61 14.58
N GLY A 105 17.10 7.52 13.86
CA GLY A 105 16.09 6.99 12.94
C GLY A 105 16.13 5.46 12.91
N THR A 106 15.18 4.86 12.23
CA THR A 106 15.20 3.44 11.90
C THR A 106 15.21 3.24 10.40
N SER A 107 15.87 2.21 9.94
CA SER A 107 15.89 1.78 8.54
C SER A 107 15.41 0.36 8.41
N ALA A 108 14.73 0.06 7.32
CA ALA A 108 14.26 -1.27 7.02
C ALA A 108 14.63 -1.66 5.59
N ILE A 109 15.09 -2.90 5.41
CA ILE A 109 15.18 -3.55 4.12
C ILE A 109 13.92 -4.39 3.98
N VAL A 110 13.04 -4.02 3.07
CA VAL A 110 11.72 -4.64 2.95
C VAL A 110 11.69 -5.72 1.89
N TYR A 111 12.43 -5.52 0.82
CA TYR A 111 12.56 -6.45 -0.28
C TYR A 111 13.97 -6.36 -0.87
N ASP A 112 14.57 -7.51 -1.12
CA ASP A 112 15.65 -7.70 -2.05
C ASP A 112 15.40 -9.02 -2.82
N GLU A 113 16.28 -9.45 -3.69
CA GLU A 113 16.08 -10.66 -4.50
C GLU A 113 15.85 -11.95 -3.70
N GLN A 114 16.14 -11.97 -2.40
CA GLN A 114 16.00 -13.12 -1.49
C GLN A 114 14.66 -13.15 -0.77
N TYR A 115 13.91 -12.04 -0.72
CA TYR A 115 12.66 -11.95 0.02
C TYR A 115 11.44 -12.20 -0.85
N VAL A 116 10.49 -12.95 -0.31
CA VAL A 116 9.19 -13.18 -0.94
C VAL A 116 8.25 -12.03 -0.59
N TRP A 117 7.62 -11.44 -1.63
CA TRP A 117 6.63 -10.39 -1.44
C TRP A 117 5.45 -10.88 -0.59
N PRO A 118 5.05 -10.18 0.48
CA PRO A 118 3.92 -10.58 1.31
C PRO A 118 2.62 -10.62 0.51
N SER A 119 1.85 -11.70 0.63
CA SER A 119 0.58 -11.87 -0.11
C SER A 119 -0.45 -10.76 0.19
N ASN A 120 -0.43 -10.24 1.41
CA ASN A 120 -1.32 -9.17 1.86
C ASN A 120 -0.73 -7.76 1.68
N GLY A 121 0.42 -7.64 1.01
CA GLY A 121 1.14 -6.38 0.91
C GLY A 121 1.83 -5.98 2.21
N MET A 122 2.37 -4.77 2.25
CA MET A 122 3.09 -4.22 3.40
C MET A 122 2.72 -2.76 3.61
N ASN A 123 2.65 -2.34 4.86
CA ASN A 123 2.45 -0.94 5.19
C ASN A 123 3.79 -0.20 5.09
N LEU A 124 3.86 0.86 4.31
CA LEU A 124 5.06 1.68 4.22
C LEU A 124 5.35 2.33 5.58
N PHE A 125 6.63 2.33 5.96
CA PHE A 125 7.14 2.93 7.20
C PHE A 125 6.63 2.31 8.52
N GLU A 126 6.05 1.13 8.46
CA GLU A 126 5.84 0.30 9.65
C GLU A 126 7.09 -0.49 9.99
N ALA A 127 7.25 -0.81 11.29
CA ALA A 127 8.32 -1.66 11.79
C ALA A 127 8.25 -3.05 11.14
N VAL A 128 9.40 -3.56 10.71
CA VAL A 128 9.57 -4.92 10.20
C VAL A 128 10.64 -5.64 11.02
N GLU A 129 10.69 -6.98 10.94
CA GLU A 129 11.68 -7.76 11.69
C GLU A 129 13.14 -7.36 11.43
N GLN A 130 13.41 -6.69 10.31
CA GLN A 130 14.72 -6.22 9.89
C GLN A 130 15.00 -4.76 10.23
N ASP A 131 14.13 -4.12 11.00
CA ASP A 131 14.33 -2.74 11.42
C ASP A 131 15.64 -2.60 12.19
N GLN A 132 16.46 -1.68 11.74
CA GLN A 132 17.76 -1.37 12.35
C GLN A 132 17.81 0.11 12.72
N LEU A 133 18.41 0.41 13.85
CA LEU A 133 18.69 1.81 14.19
C LEU A 133 19.67 2.40 13.18
N ILE A 134 19.38 3.58 12.68
CA ILE A 134 20.30 4.31 11.81
C ILE A 134 21.50 4.69 12.66
N LEU A 135 22.67 4.21 12.25
CA LEU A 135 23.91 4.61 12.85
C LEU A 135 24.29 6.01 12.32
N THR A 136 24.61 6.90 13.24
CA THR A 136 25.28 8.15 12.90
C THR A 136 26.78 7.97 13.16
N GLY A 137 27.62 8.64 12.39
CA GLY A 137 29.06 8.55 12.64
C GLY A 137 29.91 8.72 11.40
N ARG A 138 31.15 8.24 11.52
CA ARG A 138 32.13 8.34 10.46
C ARG A 138 32.84 7.02 10.23
N MET A 139 33.26 6.83 8.99
CA MET A 139 34.18 5.78 8.59
C MET A 139 35.54 6.42 8.31
N LEU A 140 36.58 5.73 8.71
CA LEU A 140 37.96 6.08 8.47
C LEU A 140 38.65 4.88 7.80
N ALA A 141 39.15 5.04 6.59
CA ALA A 141 39.77 3.96 5.82
C ALA A 141 41.25 4.27 5.58
N SER A 142 42.12 3.31 5.85
CA SER A 142 43.57 3.40 5.58
C SER A 142 44.19 2.02 5.38
N PRO A 143 45.11 1.85 4.44
CA PRO A 143 45.86 0.61 4.30
C PRO A 143 46.76 0.33 5.51
N LEU A 144 47.06 1.34 6.36
CA LEU A 144 47.92 1.25 7.53
C LEU A 144 47.23 0.70 8.78
N PHE A 145 45.92 0.32 8.69
CA PHE A 145 45.19 -0.27 9.83
C PHE A 145 45.46 -1.76 10.01
N VAL A 146 46.14 -2.40 9.09
CA VAL A 146 46.59 -3.78 9.27
C VAL A 146 47.79 -3.79 10.25
N ASN A 147 47.73 -4.65 11.27
CA ASN A 147 48.80 -4.80 12.25
C ASN A 147 49.50 -6.15 12.12
N ASP A 148 50.58 -6.20 11.38
CA ASP A 148 51.43 -7.40 11.20
C ASP A 148 52.49 -7.55 12.31
N SER A 149 52.43 -6.76 13.37
CA SER A 149 53.38 -6.79 14.46
C SER A 149 52.90 -7.63 15.64
N SER A 150 53.84 -8.14 16.42
CA SER A 150 53.60 -8.87 17.67
C SER A 150 53.14 -7.99 18.85
N GLN A 151 52.92 -6.69 18.61
CA GLN A 151 52.48 -5.73 19.62
C GLN A 151 51.19 -5.04 19.16
N ASP A 152 50.37 -4.70 20.13
CA ASP A 152 49.14 -3.92 19.87
C ASP A 152 49.48 -2.58 19.22
N LEU A 153 48.71 -2.22 18.21
CA LEU A 153 48.84 -0.96 17.49
C LEU A 153 47.81 0.04 18.05
N VAL A 154 48.33 1.21 18.48
CA VAL A 154 47.46 2.32 18.90
C VAL A 154 47.21 3.24 17.72
N VAL A 155 45.92 3.47 17.42
CA VAL A 155 45.44 4.46 16.47
C VAL A 155 44.75 5.57 17.24
N SER A 156 45.20 6.81 17.08
CA SER A 156 44.62 7.98 17.71
C SER A 156 43.97 8.90 16.67
N VAL A 157 42.79 9.36 16.93
CA VAL A 157 42.04 10.25 16.03
C VAL A 157 41.74 11.55 16.76
N LEU A 158 42.13 12.66 16.16
CA LEU A 158 41.83 14.01 16.64
C LEU A 158 40.62 14.57 15.91
N PHE A 159 39.65 15.09 16.65
CA PHE A 159 38.44 15.69 16.13
C PHE A 159 38.46 17.22 16.16
N ALA A 160 37.70 17.86 15.26
CA ALA A 160 37.55 19.31 15.22
C ALA A 160 36.92 19.86 16.52
N THR A 161 35.98 19.14 17.11
CA THR A 161 35.39 19.44 18.43
C THR A 161 35.38 18.19 19.31
N ALA A 162 35.21 18.35 20.60
CA ALA A 162 35.17 17.21 21.52
C ALA A 162 33.99 16.27 21.20
N PRO A 163 34.23 14.97 20.89
CA PRO A 163 33.16 14.01 20.67
C PRO A 163 32.50 13.65 22.01
N ALA A 164 31.20 13.43 21.99
CA ALA A 164 30.51 12.86 23.14
C ALA A 164 30.94 11.39 23.28
N LYS A 165 31.77 11.08 24.27
CA LYS A 165 32.37 9.75 24.45
C LYS A 165 31.40 8.68 24.89
N ALA A 166 30.35 9.04 25.68
CA ALA A 166 29.31 8.12 26.10
C ALA A 166 28.50 7.65 24.88
N GLY A 167 28.39 6.32 24.67
CA GLY A 167 27.65 5.73 23.56
C GLY A 167 28.38 5.72 22.21
N LEU A 168 29.66 6.14 22.16
CA LEU A 168 30.47 6.00 20.96
C LEU A 168 31.02 4.57 20.88
N LEU A 169 30.84 3.94 19.71
CA LEU A 169 31.35 2.60 19.41
C LEU A 169 32.39 2.67 18.29
N ALA A 170 33.41 1.87 18.41
CA ALA A 170 34.44 1.73 17.39
C ALA A 170 34.52 0.28 16.92
N HIS A 171 34.55 0.07 15.60
CA HIS A 171 34.66 -1.26 15.00
C HIS A 171 35.62 -1.21 13.81
N ALA A 172 36.37 -2.28 13.61
CA ALA A 172 37.22 -2.45 12.42
C ALA A 172 36.59 -3.48 11.46
N SER A 173 36.85 -3.33 10.17
CA SER A 173 36.41 -4.30 9.16
C SER A 173 37.25 -5.58 9.21
N SER A 174 36.60 -6.74 9.09
CA SER A 174 37.23 -8.06 9.00
C SER A 174 36.46 -8.91 8.00
N GLY A 175 36.78 -8.79 6.72
CA GLY A 175 36.04 -9.46 5.66
C GLY A 175 34.53 -9.09 5.71
N GLU A 176 33.69 -10.04 6.08
CA GLU A 176 32.23 -9.90 6.17
C GLU A 176 31.72 -9.42 7.54
N GLU A 177 32.60 -9.22 8.53
CA GLU A 177 32.20 -8.91 9.91
C GLU A 177 32.81 -7.60 10.43
N TRP A 178 32.22 -7.06 11.50
CA TRP A 178 32.72 -5.92 12.24
C TRP A 178 33.34 -6.35 13.57
N LEU A 179 34.66 -6.17 13.74
CA LEU A 179 35.37 -6.44 14.99
C LEU A 179 35.25 -5.23 15.94
N PRO A 180 34.75 -5.41 17.17
CA PRO A 180 34.70 -4.32 18.14
C PRO A 180 36.09 -3.91 18.60
N LEU A 181 36.40 -2.61 18.57
CA LEU A 181 37.63 -2.05 19.06
C LEU A 181 37.47 -1.45 20.46
N LYS A 182 38.44 -1.67 21.32
CA LYS A 182 38.47 -1.06 22.63
C LYS A 182 38.92 0.41 22.53
N ILE A 183 38.04 1.32 22.94
CA ILE A 183 38.35 2.73 23.05
C ILE A 183 39.16 2.93 24.33
N THR A 184 40.34 3.51 24.22
CA THR A 184 41.21 3.92 25.35
C THR A 184 41.02 5.41 25.59
N ASP A 185 41.14 5.81 26.85
CA ASP A 185 40.94 7.22 27.21
C ASP A 185 42.03 8.11 26.58
N SER A 186 41.62 9.31 26.20
CA SER A 186 42.45 10.28 25.52
C SER A 186 42.00 11.69 25.88
N ALA A 187 42.75 12.71 25.45
CA ALA A 187 42.45 14.12 25.69
C ALA A 187 41.03 14.50 25.18
N ASP A 188 40.50 15.65 25.59
CA ASP A 188 39.13 16.09 25.32
C ASP A 188 38.69 15.97 23.85
N ARG A 189 39.59 16.20 22.91
CA ARG A 189 39.31 16.21 21.47
C ARG A 189 39.89 15.01 20.72
N SER A 190 40.48 14.03 21.41
CA SER A 190 41.03 12.84 20.76
C SER A 190 40.54 11.55 21.37
N ILE A 191 40.50 10.50 20.57
CA ILE A 191 40.16 9.14 20.96
C ILE A 191 41.22 8.21 20.41
N SER A 192 41.64 7.23 21.21
CA SER A 192 42.56 6.20 20.78
C SER A 192 41.89 4.82 20.81
N PHE A 193 42.19 3.99 19.83
CA PHE A 193 41.78 2.59 19.78
C PHE A 193 43.00 1.69 19.74
N ILE A 194 42.79 0.47 20.21
CA ILE A 194 43.81 -0.58 20.14
C ILE A 194 43.40 -1.54 19.03
N LEU A 195 44.29 -1.67 18.03
CA LEU A 195 44.27 -2.75 17.06
C LEU A 195 45.10 -3.90 17.62
N PRO A 196 44.51 -5.09 17.86
CA PRO A 196 45.22 -6.20 18.50
C PRO A 196 46.47 -6.63 17.73
N ALA A 197 47.46 -7.20 18.45
CA ALA A 197 48.58 -7.88 17.83
C ALA A 197 48.09 -9.04 16.97
N ASP A 198 48.82 -9.33 15.89
CA ASP A 198 48.41 -10.34 14.89
C ASP A 198 47.00 -10.12 14.33
N SER A 199 46.67 -8.85 14.06
CA SER A 199 45.37 -8.49 13.52
C SER A 199 45.20 -8.90 12.04
N GLY A 200 45.60 -10.12 11.68
CA GLY A 200 45.18 -10.76 10.43
C GLY A 200 43.65 -10.83 10.29
N GLU A 201 42.93 -10.54 11.36
CA GLU A 201 41.47 -10.37 11.41
C GLU A 201 41.05 -9.01 10.82
N ILE A 202 41.84 -7.94 10.90
CA ILE A 202 41.48 -6.65 10.29
C ILE A 202 41.87 -6.67 8.82
N SER A 203 40.90 -6.70 7.98
CA SER A 203 41.05 -6.86 6.54
C SER A 203 40.12 -5.93 5.75
N ILE A 204 40.30 -5.95 4.44
CA ILE A 204 39.45 -5.25 3.50
C ILE A 204 37.99 -5.71 3.72
N PRO A 205 37.03 -4.79 3.78
CA PRO A 205 35.63 -5.18 3.88
C PRO A 205 35.21 -5.93 2.61
N ASP A 206 34.72 -7.15 2.78
CA ASP A 206 34.17 -7.99 1.71
C ASP A 206 32.72 -8.34 2.05
N GLY A 207 31.78 -7.80 1.27
CA GLY A 207 30.35 -8.02 1.52
C GLY A 207 29.74 -7.29 2.71
N LEU A 208 30.48 -6.45 3.43
CA LEU A 208 29.95 -5.66 4.54
C LEU A 208 28.86 -4.68 4.06
N PRO A 209 27.63 -4.76 4.57
CA PRO A 209 26.56 -3.86 4.15
C PRO A 209 26.93 -2.39 4.38
N GLY A 210 26.73 -1.57 3.36
CA GLY A 210 26.97 -0.13 3.44
C GLY A 210 28.43 0.31 3.45
N VAL A 211 29.34 -0.56 3.04
CA VAL A 211 30.78 -0.24 2.94
C VAL A 211 31.29 -0.51 1.52
N ALA A 212 31.83 0.53 0.89
CA ALA A 212 32.37 0.45 -0.49
C ALA A 212 33.87 0.81 -0.54
N PHE A 213 34.59 0.56 0.54
CA PHE A 213 36.06 0.77 0.58
C PHE A 213 36.78 -0.51 0.15
N THR A 214 37.89 -0.32 -0.57
CA THR A 214 38.82 -1.39 -0.99
C THR A 214 40.02 -1.53 -0.07
N ILE A 215 40.01 -0.86 1.06
CA ILE A 215 41.06 -0.83 2.09
C ILE A 215 40.41 -1.01 3.48
N PRO A 216 41.13 -1.44 4.51
CA PRO A 216 40.58 -1.62 5.85
C PRO A 216 39.93 -0.37 6.41
N VAL A 217 38.82 -0.53 7.11
CA VAL A 217 37.96 0.55 7.61
C VAL A 217 37.79 0.46 9.12
N ILE A 218 37.90 1.59 9.80
CA ILE A 218 37.44 1.77 11.18
C ILE A 218 36.14 2.58 11.15
N ARG A 219 35.09 2.04 11.73
CA ARG A 219 33.77 2.68 11.86
C ARG A 219 33.61 3.24 13.27
N LEU A 220 33.42 4.55 13.36
CA LEU A 220 33.07 5.27 14.59
C LEU A 220 31.56 5.59 14.52
N SER A 221 30.76 4.93 15.34
CA SER A 221 29.30 5.01 15.22
C SER A 221 28.61 5.26 16.54
N ARG A 222 27.42 5.86 16.46
CA ARG A 222 26.51 6.12 17.57
C ARG A 222 25.09 5.65 17.20
N GLN A 223 24.33 5.23 18.20
CA GLN A 223 22.92 4.84 18.04
C GLN A 223 21.95 5.89 18.59
N ASP A 224 22.46 6.93 19.26
CA ASP A 224 21.66 7.99 19.91
C ASP A 224 21.38 9.19 18.99
N GLY A 225 21.80 9.12 17.73
CA GLY A 225 21.59 10.19 16.75
C GLY A 225 22.51 11.39 16.88
N GLN A 226 23.40 11.43 17.88
CA GLN A 226 24.37 12.51 17.96
C GLN A 226 25.44 12.35 16.87
N SER A 227 25.89 13.46 16.30
CA SER A 227 26.92 13.45 15.27
C SER A 227 28.29 13.16 15.86
N VAL A 228 29.11 12.44 15.09
CA VAL A 228 30.55 12.32 15.35
C VAL A 228 31.23 13.49 14.64
N PRO A 229 32.04 14.33 15.35
CA PRO A 229 32.67 15.51 14.74
C PRO A 229 33.64 15.17 13.60
N ASP A 230 34.02 16.19 12.83
CA ASP A 230 35.02 16.03 11.75
C ASP A 230 36.37 15.56 12.29
N ILE A 231 37.00 14.63 11.58
CA ILE A 231 38.32 14.13 11.86
C ILE A 231 39.35 15.12 11.28
N VAL A 232 40.24 15.60 12.11
CA VAL A 232 41.29 16.58 11.75
C VAL A 232 42.60 15.88 11.43
N SER A 233 43.00 14.91 12.27
CA SER A 233 44.22 14.13 12.03
C SER A 233 44.06 12.71 12.58
N VAL A 234 44.89 11.82 12.04
CA VAL A 234 44.97 10.41 12.42
C VAL A 234 46.43 10.08 12.68
N VAL A 235 46.70 9.53 13.85
CA VAL A 235 48.06 9.12 14.27
C VAL A 235 48.09 7.62 14.40
N VAL A 236 49.03 6.97 13.72
CA VAL A 236 49.27 5.53 13.78
C VAL A 236 50.71 5.29 14.23
N LYS A 237 50.92 4.54 15.31
CA LYS A 237 52.27 4.32 15.90
C LYS A 237 53.03 5.63 16.26
N GLY A 238 52.30 6.69 16.63
CA GLY A 238 52.88 7.98 16.92
C GLY A 238 53.28 8.80 15.68
N ILE A 239 52.96 8.36 14.49
CA ILE A 239 53.19 9.05 13.22
C ILE A 239 51.89 9.65 12.72
N ASP A 240 51.86 10.95 12.49
CA ASP A 240 50.72 11.63 11.86
C ASP A 240 50.59 11.20 10.40
N LEU A 241 49.38 10.72 10.04
CA LEU A 241 49.08 10.37 8.66
C LEU A 241 48.78 11.65 7.85
N THR A 242 49.33 11.69 6.64
CA THR A 242 48.98 12.73 5.67
C THR A 242 47.59 12.48 5.06
N SER A 243 46.95 13.54 4.57
CA SER A 243 45.57 13.48 4.06
C SER A 243 45.37 12.54 2.87
N ASP A 244 46.44 12.11 2.22
CA ASP A 244 46.43 11.12 1.14
C ASP A 244 46.56 9.65 1.64
N GLN A 245 46.94 9.45 2.91
CA GLN A 245 47.11 8.14 3.53
C GLN A 245 45.82 7.61 4.19
N TYR A 246 44.79 8.42 4.33
CA TYR A 246 43.53 7.99 4.84
C TYR A 246 42.33 8.67 4.14
N GLN A 247 41.20 8.01 4.13
CA GLN A 247 39.94 8.52 3.60
C GLN A 247 38.92 8.57 4.74
N THR A 248 38.07 9.61 4.73
CA THR A 248 36.97 9.72 5.69
C THR A 248 35.62 9.76 4.96
N ALA A 249 34.60 9.15 5.55
CA ALA A 249 33.27 9.22 5.06
C ALA A 249 32.26 9.31 6.21
N ILE A 250 31.06 9.78 5.91
CA ILE A 250 29.94 9.90 6.85
C ILE A 250 29.02 8.71 6.64
N ILE A 251 28.59 8.09 7.71
CA ILE A 251 27.65 6.97 7.66
C ILE A 251 26.27 7.46 7.21
N THR A 252 25.70 6.78 6.22
CA THR A 252 24.32 6.98 5.76
C THR A 252 23.48 5.73 6.07
N PRO A 253 22.15 5.77 5.98
CA PRO A 253 21.29 4.62 6.33
C PRO A 253 21.65 3.30 5.64
N PHE A 254 22.14 3.35 4.39
CA PHE A 254 22.43 2.16 3.59
C PHE A 254 23.83 2.16 2.96
N GLY A 255 24.67 3.10 3.36
CA GLY A 255 26.02 3.23 2.81
C GLY A 255 26.82 4.34 3.48
N HIS A 256 27.59 5.07 2.69
CA HIS A 256 28.37 6.21 3.17
C HIS A 256 28.44 7.35 2.15
N SER A 257 28.71 8.55 2.64
CA SER A 257 28.83 9.78 1.85
C SER A 257 29.93 10.67 2.39
N ASP A 258 30.41 11.59 1.57
CA ASP A 258 31.31 12.68 1.96
C ASP A 258 30.55 13.90 2.52
N VAL A 259 29.21 13.89 2.45
CA VAL A 259 28.33 14.95 2.93
C VAL A 259 27.36 14.43 3.98
N VAL A 260 27.15 15.23 5.01
CA VAL A 260 26.13 14.96 6.03
C VAL A 260 24.75 14.94 5.37
N GLN A 261 24.04 13.84 5.54
CA GLN A 261 22.63 13.71 5.14
C GLN A 261 21.81 13.48 6.40
N ALA A 262 21.14 14.52 6.87
CA ALA A 262 20.21 14.38 7.99
C ALA A 262 18.96 13.63 7.49
N VAL A 263 18.50 12.64 8.28
CA VAL A 263 17.21 11.96 8.05
C VAL A 263 16.15 12.74 8.82
N GLU A 264 15.72 13.87 8.27
CA GLU A 264 14.69 14.72 8.87
C GLU A 264 13.28 14.26 8.47
N ASN A 265 13.15 13.74 7.27
CA ASN A 265 11.92 13.23 6.68
C ASN A 265 11.97 11.72 6.49
N MET A 266 10.81 11.13 6.27
CA MET A 266 10.72 9.73 5.84
C MET A 266 11.30 9.59 4.44
N GLN A 267 12.00 8.51 4.16
CA GLN A 267 12.64 8.27 2.88
C GLN A 267 12.34 6.85 2.41
N LEU A 268 11.80 6.73 1.20
CA LEU A 268 11.55 5.47 0.50
C LEU A 268 12.55 5.35 -0.65
N TYR A 269 13.22 4.21 -0.75
CA TYR A 269 14.25 3.95 -1.75
C TYR A 269 13.85 2.77 -2.63
N ILE A 270 14.06 2.91 -3.93
CA ILE A 270 13.83 1.87 -4.92
C ILE A 270 15.14 1.62 -5.67
N GLY A 271 15.65 0.40 -5.60
CA GLY A 271 16.79 -0.07 -6.36
C GLY A 271 16.33 -0.73 -7.66
N VAL A 272 16.95 -0.35 -8.77
CA VAL A 272 16.62 -0.86 -10.10
C VAL A 272 17.88 -1.39 -10.79
N SER A 273 17.82 -2.62 -11.28
CA SER A 273 18.85 -3.26 -12.09
C SER A 273 18.46 -3.35 -13.56
N GLY A 274 19.39 -3.75 -14.42
CA GLY A 274 19.12 -3.99 -15.85
C GLY A 274 18.78 -2.73 -16.67
N MET A 275 19.06 -1.55 -16.13
CA MET A 275 18.74 -0.26 -16.73
C MET A 275 20.01 0.54 -16.99
N LEU A 276 20.03 1.26 -18.10
CA LEU A 276 21.09 2.21 -18.46
C LEU A 276 20.58 3.65 -18.33
N PRO A 277 21.49 4.63 -18.10
CA PRO A 277 21.13 6.03 -18.19
C PRO A 277 20.42 6.37 -19.52
N GLU A 278 19.51 7.33 -19.48
CA GLU A 278 18.62 7.77 -20.56
C GLU A 278 17.50 6.79 -20.97
N GLN A 279 17.42 5.62 -20.34
CA GLN A 279 16.28 4.72 -20.50
C GLN A 279 15.11 5.11 -19.59
N THR A 280 13.92 4.69 -20.01
CA THR A 280 12.66 4.94 -19.29
C THR A 280 12.37 3.78 -18.34
N LEU A 281 12.20 4.09 -17.05
CA LEU A 281 11.66 3.17 -16.06
C LEU A 281 10.15 3.32 -15.99
N SER A 282 9.41 2.23 -16.12
CA SER A 282 7.96 2.20 -15.91
C SER A 282 7.64 1.26 -14.75
N LEU A 283 7.10 1.79 -13.67
CA LEU A 283 6.64 1.05 -12.50
C LEU A 283 5.12 1.18 -12.37
N PHE A 284 4.43 0.07 -12.21
CA PHE A 284 3.04 0.09 -11.79
C PHE A 284 2.96 -0.20 -10.30
N TRP A 285 2.38 0.73 -9.57
CA TRP A 285 2.14 0.66 -8.13
C TRP A 285 0.74 0.13 -7.87
N LYS A 286 0.60 -0.90 -7.06
CA LYS A 286 -0.68 -1.32 -6.52
C LYS A 286 -0.75 -0.92 -5.05
N LEU A 287 -1.61 0.05 -4.77
CA LEU A 287 -1.67 0.76 -3.48
C LEU A 287 -3.07 0.68 -2.87
N ASN A 288 -3.09 0.73 -1.55
CA ASN A 288 -4.28 1.11 -0.79
C ASN A 288 -3.91 2.30 0.10
N THR A 289 -4.47 3.46 -0.20
CA THR A 289 -4.07 4.73 0.41
C THR A 289 -5.29 5.59 0.71
N ALA A 290 -5.35 6.14 1.91
CA ALA A 290 -6.44 7.04 2.31
C ALA A 290 -6.22 8.51 1.87
N GLN A 291 -4.97 8.95 1.73
CA GLN A 291 -4.61 10.33 1.44
C GLN A 291 -3.32 10.44 0.60
N PRO A 292 -3.18 11.49 -0.24
CA PRO A 292 -1.95 11.70 -0.98
C PRO A 292 -0.80 12.07 -0.04
N LEU A 293 0.41 11.64 -0.38
CA LEU A 293 1.62 12.00 0.36
C LEU A 293 2.19 13.33 -0.15
N THR A 294 2.80 14.11 0.74
CA THR A 294 3.69 15.19 0.33
C THR A 294 5.08 14.60 0.16
N LEU A 295 5.52 14.45 -1.09
CA LEU A 295 6.76 13.77 -1.43
C LEU A 295 7.52 14.49 -2.54
N ASN A 296 8.84 14.29 -2.55
CA ASN A 296 9.75 14.74 -3.60
C ASN A 296 10.61 13.56 -4.08
N TRP A 297 10.62 13.31 -5.39
CA TRP A 297 11.41 12.23 -5.99
C TRP A 297 12.81 12.70 -6.37
N GLN A 298 13.79 11.87 -6.08
CA GLN A 298 15.20 12.12 -6.35
C GLN A 298 15.86 10.86 -6.92
N TYR A 299 16.99 11.02 -7.58
CA TYR A 299 17.84 9.93 -8.06
C TYR A 299 19.28 10.11 -7.60
N LEU A 300 20.03 9.01 -7.50
CA LEU A 300 21.42 9.01 -7.08
C LEU A 300 22.34 9.17 -8.27
N THR A 301 23.24 10.18 -8.21
CA THR A 301 24.22 10.47 -9.27
C THR A 301 25.52 9.69 -9.10
N LYS A 302 26.33 9.63 -10.18
CA LYS A 302 27.71 9.09 -10.15
C LYS A 302 28.61 9.79 -9.13
N SER A 303 28.32 11.06 -8.82
CA SER A 303 29.05 11.86 -7.82
C SER A 303 28.54 11.67 -6.40
N ASN A 304 27.80 10.62 -6.12
CA ASN A 304 27.23 10.28 -4.79
C ASN A 304 26.34 11.39 -4.20
N ARG A 305 25.55 12.06 -5.03
CA ARG A 305 24.62 13.13 -4.65
C ARG A 305 23.20 12.79 -5.09
N TRP A 306 22.22 13.12 -4.26
CA TRP A 306 20.83 13.06 -4.62
C TRP A 306 20.42 14.31 -5.39
N LYS A 307 19.77 14.16 -6.53
CA LYS A 307 19.21 15.25 -7.34
C LYS A 307 17.73 15.02 -7.61
N GLU A 308 16.99 16.10 -7.81
CA GLU A 308 15.57 16.07 -8.12
C GLU A 308 15.30 15.35 -9.44
N LEU A 309 14.27 14.51 -9.43
CA LEU A 309 13.82 13.71 -10.56
C LEU A 309 12.64 14.37 -11.31
N ASP A 310 11.95 15.34 -10.70
CA ASP A 310 10.72 15.94 -11.23
C ASP A 310 10.74 16.31 -12.71
N PRO A 311 11.83 16.87 -13.29
CA PRO A 311 11.89 17.17 -14.72
C PRO A 311 11.78 15.94 -15.64
N TYR A 312 12.01 14.74 -15.10
CA TYR A 312 12.07 13.47 -15.82
C TYR A 312 10.95 12.51 -15.43
N LEU A 313 10.00 12.97 -14.61
CA LEU A 313 8.99 12.13 -13.95
C LEU A 313 7.58 12.40 -14.48
N ILE A 314 6.85 11.33 -14.74
CA ILE A 314 5.40 11.33 -14.95
C ILE A 314 4.76 10.44 -13.88
N ASP A 315 4.23 11.06 -12.84
CA ASP A 315 3.56 10.36 -11.73
C ASP A 315 2.04 10.38 -11.92
N ARG A 316 1.49 9.24 -12.37
CA ARG A 316 0.03 9.03 -12.44
C ARG A 316 -0.54 8.43 -11.17
N THR A 317 0.31 8.07 -10.19
CA THR A 317 -0.18 7.60 -8.88
C THR A 317 -0.75 8.75 -8.03
N HIS A 318 -0.64 9.99 -8.49
CA HIS A 318 -1.05 11.18 -7.74
C HIS A 318 -0.44 11.21 -6.34
N ARG A 319 0.89 11.11 -6.25
CA ARG A 319 1.64 11.11 -4.99
C ARG A 319 1.30 9.88 -4.13
N LEU A 320 1.33 8.70 -4.74
CA LEU A 320 1.02 7.41 -4.14
C LEU A 320 -0.40 7.30 -3.57
N LEU A 321 -1.36 8.05 -4.12
CA LEU A 321 -2.78 7.97 -3.76
C LEU A 321 -3.50 6.84 -4.51
N CYS A 322 -3.20 6.64 -5.79
CA CYS A 322 -3.90 5.71 -6.66
C CYS A 322 -2.99 4.57 -7.15
N SER A 323 -3.60 3.39 -7.36
CA SER A 323 -2.93 2.28 -8.04
C SER A 323 -2.79 2.59 -9.52
N GLU A 324 -1.62 3.07 -9.96
CA GLU A 324 -1.38 3.53 -11.32
C GLU A 324 0.13 3.51 -11.66
N ARG A 325 0.44 3.91 -12.87
CA ARG A 325 1.79 3.94 -13.43
C ARG A 325 2.59 5.15 -12.98
N TRP A 326 3.84 4.91 -12.62
CA TRP A 326 4.87 5.89 -12.35
C TRP A 326 6.00 5.67 -13.37
N THR A 327 6.36 6.69 -14.11
CA THR A 327 7.33 6.59 -15.20
C THR A 327 8.40 7.66 -15.03
N ALA A 328 9.66 7.28 -15.10
CA ALA A 328 10.79 8.19 -15.03
C ALA A 328 11.85 7.89 -16.09
N ILE A 329 12.46 8.92 -16.64
CA ILE A 329 13.66 8.78 -17.48
C ILE A 329 14.87 8.87 -16.54
N LEU A 330 15.75 7.87 -16.58
CA LEU A 330 16.97 7.87 -15.77
C LEU A 330 17.97 8.88 -16.34
N PRO A 331 18.35 9.94 -15.61
CA PRO A 331 19.26 10.95 -16.12
C PRO A 331 20.66 10.41 -16.47
N ALA A 332 21.36 11.04 -17.43
CA ALA A 332 22.66 10.60 -17.93
C ALA A 332 23.77 10.56 -16.86
N ASP A 333 23.66 11.37 -15.80
CA ASP A 333 24.58 11.41 -14.69
C ASP A 333 24.22 10.45 -13.53
N ALA A 334 23.17 9.64 -13.68
CA ALA A 334 22.81 8.63 -12.69
C ALA A 334 23.91 7.58 -12.52
N GLY A 335 24.15 7.19 -11.28
CA GLY A 335 25.19 6.22 -10.90
C GLY A 335 24.59 4.95 -10.30
N ASN A 336 25.23 3.81 -10.56
CA ASN A 336 24.90 2.52 -9.97
C ASN A 336 25.99 1.97 -9.03
N MET A 337 27.08 2.75 -8.83
CA MET A 337 28.23 2.39 -7.98
C MET A 337 28.46 3.44 -6.87
N ALA A 338 27.53 4.36 -6.68
CA ALA A 338 27.67 5.41 -5.68
C ALA A 338 27.55 4.83 -4.25
N PRO A 339 28.51 5.11 -3.36
CA PRO A 339 28.62 4.44 -2.07
C PRO A 339 27.55 4.80 -1.04
N ALA A 340 26.66 5.76 -1.31
CA ALA A 340 25.54 6.06 -0.43
C ALA A 340 24.48 4.93 -0.39
N MET A 341 24.49 4.06 -1.39
CA MET A 341 23.56 2.93 -1.53
C MET A 341 24.32 1.69 -2.02
N PRO A 342 23.77 0.48 -1.85
CA PRO A 342 24.35 -0.75 -2.39
C PRO A 342 24.63 -0.65 -3.89
N SER A 343 25.81 -1.13 -4.31
CA SER A 343 26.27 -1.06 -5.69
C SER A 343 25.52 -1.99 -6.64
N GLY A 344 25.68 -1.77 -7.96
CA GLY A 344 25.07 -2.58 -9.02
C GLY A 344 23.63 -2.21 -9.37
N ARG A 345 23.06 -1.19 -8.73
CA ARG A 345 21.69 -0.73 -8.93
C ARG A 345 21.64 0.78 -9.09
N HIS A 346 20.71 1.26 -9.90
CA HIS A 346 20.33 2.67 -9.90
C HIS A 346 19.30 2.90 -8.82
N TRP A 347 19.42 4.01 -8.08
CA TRP A 347 18.57 4.28 -6.92
C TRP A 347 17.73 5.52 -7.12
N PHE A 348 16.44 5.35 -6.83
CA PHE A 348 15.46 6.41 -6.70
C PHE A 348 15.07 6.56 -5.25
N ARG A 349 14.86 7.78 -4.80
CA ARG A 349 14.45 8.10 -3.44
C ARG A 349 13.22 9.01 -3.47
N ALA A 350 12.17 8.65 -2.72
CA ALA A 350 11.12 9.58 -2.37
C ALA A 350 11.37 10.11 -0.96
N GLU A 351 11.49 11.41 -0.82
CA GLU A 351 11.52 12.09 0.46
C GLU A 351 10.11 12.52 0.81
N ILE A 352 9.60 12.07 1.97
CA ILE A 352 8.19 12.16 2.35
C ILE A 352 8.06 12.96 3.63
N VAL A 353 7.32 14.07 3.58
CA VAL A 353 7.02 14.87 4.77
C VAL A 353 6.12 14.06 5.71
N PRO A 354 6.51 13.90 7.00
CA PRO A 354 5.71 13.14 7.95
C PRO A 354 4.30 13.72 8.11
N ILE A 355 3.30 12.86 8.09
CA ILE A 355 1.91 13.27 8.33
C ILE A 355 1.75 13.58 9.82
N SER A 356 1.39 14.82 10.14
CA SER A 356 1.23 15.29 11.53
C SER A 356 -0.10 14.89 12.14
N THR A 357 -1.16 14.82 11.32
CA THR A 357 -2.51 14.48 11.74
C THR A 357 -2.88 13.08 11.25
N GLN A 358 -3.48 12.28 12.12
CA GLN A 358 -4.04 11.00 11.78
C GLN A 358 -5.53 11.02 12.11
N GLU A 359 -6.38 10.76 11.12
CA GLU A 359 -7.78 10.46 11.40
C GLU A 359 -7.85 9.08 12.06
N LEU A 360 -8.61 8.97 13.14
CA LEU A 360 -8.78 7.70 13.85
C LEU A 360 -9.39 6.65 12.90
N GLY A 361 -8.78 5.46 12.87
CA GLY A 361 -9.25 4.35 12.03
C GLY A 361 -8.73 4.32 10.59
N VAL A 362 -7.95 5.32 10.17
CA VAL A 362 -7.35 5.37 8.83
C VAL A 362 -5.85 5.13 8.92
N ALA A 363 -5.32 4.28 8.06
CA ALA A 363 -3.87 4.07 7.97
C ALA A 363 -3.16 5.37 7.59
N LYS A 364 -2.15 5.73 8.36
CA LYS A 364 -1.40 6.99 8.19
C LYS A 364 -0.63 7.03 6.87
N TYR A 365 -0.08 5.88 6.47
CA TYR A 365 0.72 5.73 5.26
C TYR A 365 0.13 4.68 4.33
N PRO A 366 0.50 4.71 3.04
CA PRO A 366 0.00 3.76 2.06
C PRO A 366 0.36 2.32 2.42
N ARG A 367 -0.56 1.41 2.15
CA ARG A 367 -0.26 -0.01 2.06
C ARG A 367 0.10 -0.36 0.63
N LEU A 368 1.30 -0.87 0.43
CA LEU A 368 1.79 -1.31 -0.86
C LEU A 368 1.42 -2.78 -1.06
N LEU A 369 0.50 -3.03 -1.98
CA LEU A 369 0.01 -4.37 -2.32
C LEU A 369 0.88 -5.06 -3.37
N GLY A 370 1.66 -4.29 -4.12
CA GLY A 370 2.62 -4.80 -5.08
C GLY A 370 3.22 -3.72 -5.97
N LEU A 371 4.35 -4.07 -6.58
CA LEU A 371 5.12 -3.22 -7.49
C LEU A 371 5.61 -4.08 -8.65
N ILE A 372 5.38 -3.66 -9.88
CA ILE A 372 5.85 -4.37 -11.08
C ILE A 372 6.54 -3.42 -12.05
N THR A 373 7.62 -3.88 -12.66
CA THR A 373 8.33 -3.18 -13.73
C THR A 373 7.69 -3.45 -15.09
N ASN A 374 7.82 -2.52 -16.03
CA ASN A 374 7.15 -2.57 -17.34
C ASN A 374 5.65 -2.85 -17.17
N GLY A 375 5.08 -2.26 -16.11
CA GLY A 375 3.71 -2.47 -15.69
C GLY A 375 2.76 -1.44 -16.29
N MET A 376 1.57 -1.90 -16.71
CA MET A 376 0.50 -1.02 -17.15
C MET A 376 -0.87 -1.68 -17.00
N THR A 377 -1.91 -0.89 -17.13
CA THR A 377 -3.30 -1.36 -17.14
C THR A 377 -3.73 -1.82 -18.52
N ALA A 378 -4.65 -2.78 -18.53
CA ALA A 378 -5.38 -3.19 -19.72
C ALA A 378 -6.85 -3.37 -19.39
N THR A 379 -7.72 -2.95 -20.30
CA THR A 379 -9.18 -2.96 -20.14
C THR A 379 -9.79 -3.99 -21.10
N LEU A 380 -10.80 -4.71 -20.62
CA LEU A 380 -11.56 -5.68 -21.42
C LEU A 380 -12.18 -4.98 -22.64
N ASN A 381 -11.81 -5.41 -23.85
CA ASN A 381 -12.09 -4.69 -25.08
C ASN A 381 -13.41 -5.10 -25.75
N ASN A 382 -13.70 -6.39 -25.83
CA ASN A 382 -14.78 -6.93 -26.66
C ASN A 382 -16.02 -7.37 -25.86
N LEU A 383 -16.22 -6.79 -24.69
CA LEU A 383 -17.32 -7.13 -23.77
C LEU A 383 -18.72 -7.25 -24.43
N PRO A 384 -19.13 -6.37 -25.36
CA PRO A 384 -20.45 -6.49 -26.00
C PRO A 384 -20.63 -7.72 -26.90
N LEU A 385 -19.51 -8.34 -27.32
CA LEU A 385 -19.50 -9.51 -28.18
C LEU A 385 -19.41 -10.83 -27.43
N LEU A 386 -19.09 -10.77 -26.12
CA LEU A 386 -18.91 -11.94 -25.27
C LEU A 386 -20.23 -12.42 -24.67
N ASP A 387 -20.19 -13.61 -24.10
CA ASP A 387 -21.31 -14.13 -23.32
C ASP A 387 -21.62 -13.20 -22.12
N SER A 388 -22.89 -13.02 -21.82
CA SER A 388 -23.36 -12.20 -20.67
C SER A 388 -22.76 -12.64 -19.33
N THR A 389 -22.35 -13.89 -19.21
CA THR A 389 -21.68 -14.42 -18.02
C THR A 389 -20.29 -13.85 -17.79
N VAL A 390 -19.62 -13.35 -18.85
CA VAL A 390 -18.29 -12.74 -18.77
C VAL A 390 -18.38 -11.34 -18.13
N ALA A 391 -19.49 -10.65 -18.37
CA ALA A 391 -19.72 -9.34 -17.78
C ALA A 391 -19.79 -9.42 -16.25
N GLY A 392 -18.89 -8.70 -15.56
CA GLY A 392 -18.79 -8.74 -14.10
C GLY A 392 -18.04 -9.94 -13.53
N THR A 393 -17.54 -10.85 -14.38
CA THR A 393 -16.66 -11.94 -13.93
C THR A 393 -15.30 -11.38 -13.53
N SER A 394 -14.79 -11.86 -12.42
CA SER A 394 -13.44 -11.57 -11.96
C SER A 394 -12.44 -12.56 -12.60
N PHE A 395 -11.49 -12.05 -13.37
CA PHE A 395 -10.44 -12.87 -13.97
C PHE A 395 -9.32 -13.13 -12.95
N PRO A 396 -8.97 -14.40 -12.70
CA PRO A 396 -7.93 -14.73 -11.72
C PRO A 396 -6.56 -14.22 -12.18
N ALA A 397 -5.61 -14.13 -11.24
CA ALA A 397 -4.21 -13.88 -11.56
C ALA A 397 -3.69 -14.91 -12.58
N GLY A 398 -2.92 -14.44 -13.56
CA GLY A 398 -2.37 -15.30 -14.62
C GLY A 398 -3.37 -15.72 -15.71
N ALA A 399 -4.56 -15.10 -15.77
CA ALA A 399 -5.50 -15.32 -16.89
C ALA A 399 -4.90 -14.84 -18.22
N ILE A 400 -4.22 -13.70 -18.23
CA ILE A 400 -3.53 -13.17 -19.41
C ILE A 400 -2.10 -13.73 -19.47
N ARG A 401 -1.75 -14.39 -20.59
CA ARG A 401 -0.44 -15.02 -20.78
C ARG A 401 0.22 -14.70 -22.11
N GLN A 402 -0.52 -14.20 -23.08
CA GLN A 402 -0.03 -13.96 -24.44
C GLN A 402 -0.77 -12.80 -25.12
N PHE A 403 -0.22 -12.33 -26.22
CA PHE A 403 -0.92 -11.42 -27.12
C PHE A 403 -1.86 -12.18 -28.02
N VAL A 404 -2.95 -11.55 -28.46
CA VAL A 404 -3.84 -12.08 -29.51
C VAL A 404 -3.07 -12.28 -30.84
N LYS A 405 -2.14 -11.35 -31.12
CA LYS A 405 -1.18 -11.47 -32.22
C LYS A 405 0.23 -11.49 -31.66
N ASN A 406 1.01 -12.51 -32.00
CA ASN A 406 2.38 -12.62 -31.51
C ASN A 406 3.20 -11.35 -31.82
N ILE A 407 3.84 -10.78 -30.81
CA ILE A 407 4.71 -9.60 -30.92
C ILE A 407 6.17 -10.08 -30.76
N PRO A 408 6.99 -9.99 -31.79
CA PRO A 408 8.39 -10.38 -31.68
C PRO A 408 9.13 -9.56 -30.65
N GLY A 409 10.05 -10.20 -29.89
CA GLY A 409 10.86 -9.55 -28.87
C GLY A 409 10.27 -9.57 -27.47
N VAL A 410 9.04 -10.05 -27.27
CA VAL A 410 8.45 -10.25 -25.95
C VAL A 410 8.63 -11.70 -25.50
N ALA A 411 9.22 -11.90 -24.33
CA ALA A 411 9.41 -13.21 -23.73
C ALA A 411 8.17 -13.68 -22.98
N ARG A 412 7.56 -12.79 -22.19
CA ARG A 412 6.48 -13.16 -21.27
C ARG A 412 5.59 -11.97 -20.95
N ILE A 413 4.31 -12.28 -20.71
CA ILE A 413 3.35 -11.38 -20.09
C ILE A 413 2.95 -11.99 -18.74
N GLN A 414 2.87 -11.17 -17.70
CA GLN A 414 2.43 -11.57 -16.37
C GLN A 414 1.28 -10.67 -15.92
N GLN A 415 0.23 -11.28 -15.41
CA GLN A 415 -0.86 -10.63 -14.70
C GLN A 415 -0.82 -11.11 -13.25
N PRO A 416 -0.18 -10.38 -12.33
CA PRO A 416 0.03 -10.86 -10.96
C PRO A 416 -1.22 -10.81 -10.09
N TRP A 417 -2.21 -10.01 -10.46
CA TRP A 417 -3.39 -9.78 -9.64
C TRP A 417 -4.69 -10.09 -10.37
N VAL A 418 -5.73 -10.36 -9.58
CA VAL A 418 -7.10 -10.54 -10.05
C VAL A 418 -7.59 -9.25 -10.73
N SER A 419 -8.44 -9.38 -11.74
CA SER A 419 -9.07 -8.24 -12.42
C SER A 419 -9.99 -7.46 -11.49
N TRP A 420 -10.30 -6.24 -11.87
CA TRP A 420 -11.13 -5.34 -11.08
C TRP A 420 -12.03 -4.44 -11.95
N GLY A 421 -12.99 -3.76 -11.33
CA GLY A 421 -13.85 -2.75 -11.95
C GLY A 421 -14.97 -3.29 -12.83
N GLY A 422 -14.91 -4.56 -13.25
CA GLY A 422 -15.94 -5.17 -14.09
C GLY A 422 -17.28 -5.28 -13.37
N ARG A 423 -18.35 -4.97 -14.09
CA ARG A 423 -19.72 -5.10 -13.57
C ARG A 423 -20.65 -5.68 -14.64
N PRO A 424 -21.58 -6.56 -14.25
CA PRO A 424 -22.61 -7.02 -15.16
C PRO A 424 -23.56 -5.88 -15.54
N PRO A 425 -24.30 -6.02 -16.64
CA PRO A 425 -25.37 -5.09 -16.95
C PRO A 425 -26.41 -5.10 -15.83
N GLU A 426 -27.04 -3.95 -15.61
CA GLU A 426 -28.07 -3.81 -14.57
C GLU A 426 -29.24 -4.75 -14.82
N SER A 427 -29.62 -5.55 -13.81
CA SER A 427 -30.78 -6.42 -13.91
C SER A 427 -32.08 -5.60 -13.90
N GLN A 428 -33.18 -6.18 -14.43
CA GLN A 428 -34.49 -5.52 -14.44
C GLN A 428 -34.97 -5.15 -13.04
N ASP A 429 -34.68 -5.98 -12.04
CA ASP A 429 -35.07 -5.71 -10.66
C ASP A 429 -34.25 -4.55 -10.07
N ALA A 430 -32.93 -4.55 -10.29
CA ALA A 430 -32.06 -3.45 -9.86
C ALA A 430 -32.44 -2.13 -10.54
N TYR A 431 -32.73 -2.17 -11.85
CA TYR A 431 -33.28 -1.04 -12.59
C TYR A 431 -34.57 -0.51 -11.98
N GLY A 432 -35.52 -1.39 -11.67
CA GLY A 432 -36.78 -1.01 -11.03
C GLY A 432 -36.60 -0.34 -9.68
N ILE A 433 -35.70 -0.85 -8.85
CA ILE A 433 -35.34 -0.26 -7.56
C ILE A 433 -34.71 1.13 -7.77
N ARG A 434 -33.73 1.24 -8.65
CA ARG A 434 -33.02 2.51 -8.94
C ARG A 434 -33.96 3.59 -9.49
N VAL A 435 -34.89 3.21 -10.38
CA VAL A 435 -35.88 4.13 -10.91
C VAL A 435 -36.82 4.60 -9.81
N SER A 436 -37.27 3.69 -8.93
CA SER A 436 -38.10 4.02 -7.78
C SER A 436 -37.40 5.02 -6.84
N GLN A 437 -36.15 4.77 -6.51
CA GLN A 437 -35.33 5.68 -5.71
C GLN A 437 -35.18 7.04 -6.40
N ARG A 438 -34.89 7.04 -7.71
CA ARG A 438 -34.78 8.26 -8.52
C ARG A 438 -36.05 9.11 -8.50
N LEU A 439 -37.21 8.48 -8.54
CA LEU A 439 -38.47 9.17 -8.42
C LEU A 439 -38.70 9.72 -7.02
N PHE A 440 -38.26 9.01 -5.99
CA PHE A 440 -38.38 9.42 -4.60
C PHE A 440 -37.57 10.69 -4.32
N HIS A 441 -36.28 10.66 -4.51
CA HIS A 441 -35.40 11.81 -4.22
C HIS A 441 -35.34 12.87 -5.34
N ARG A 442 -35.98 12.63 -6.50
CA ARG A 442 -36.07 13.58 -7.65
C ARG A 442 -34.74 14.20 -8.06
N HIS A 443 -33.64 13.49 -7.85
CA HIS A 443 -32.27 13.97 -8.07
C HIS A 443 -31.89 15.18 -7.21
N ARG A 444 -32.27 15.17 -5.97
CA ARG A 444 -31.98 16.23 -5.00
C ARG A 444 -31.46 15.58 -3.72
N ALA A 445 -30.44 16.18 -3.12
CA ALA A 445 -29.88 15.79 -1.84
C ALA A 445 -30.39 16.73 -0.74
N LEU A 446 -31.68 16.61 -0.37
CA LEU A 446 -32.32 17.52 0.59
C LEU A 446 -32.52 16.89 1.97
N THR A 447 -32.81 15.60 2.02
CA THR A 447 -33.02 14.86 3.25
C THR A 447 -31.97 13.77 3.43
N TRP A 448 -31.81 13.27 4.64
CA TRP A 448 -30.91 12.16 4.92
C TRP A 448 -31.19 10.92 4.03
N PRO A 449 -32.45 10.46 3.90
CA PRO A 449 -32.76 9.36 2.98
C PRO A 449 -32.39 9.65 1.52
N ASP A 450 -32.56 10.89 1.05
CA ASP A 450 -32.17 11.26 -0.33
C ASP A 450 -30.66 11.11 -0.52
N MET A 451 -29.87 11.62 0.44
CA MET A 451 -28.42 11.56 0.38
C MET A 451 -27.90 10.12 0.44
N ILE A 452 -28.46 9.30 1.34
CA ILE A 452 -28.13 7.87 1.46
C ILE A 452 -28.41 7.15 0.14
N MET A 453 -29.62 7.27 -0.39
CA MET A 453 -30.00 6.62 -1.65
C MET A 453 -29.14 7.09 -2.83
N LEU A 454 -28.81 8.38 -2.89
CA LEU A 454 -27.94 8.93 -3.93
C LEU A 454 -26.51 8.34 -3.86
N LEU A 455 -25.95 8.21 -2.67
CA LEU A 455 -24.61 7.60 -2.49
C LEU A 455 -24.65 6.13 -2.90
N GLU A 456 -25.58 5.34 -2.40
CA GLU A 456 -25.69 3.90 -2.69
C GLU A 456 -25.94 3.62 -4.18
N THR A 457 -26.71 4.47 -4.86
CA THR A 457 -27.02 4.29 -6.28
C THR A 457 -25.94 4.80 -7.22
N THR A 458 -25.24 5.88 -6.82
CA THR A 458 -24.21 6.50 -7.65
C THR A 458 -22.85 5.81 -7.48
N PHE A 459 -22.56 5.32 -6.28
CA PHE A 459 -21.30 4.70 -5.91
C PHE A 459 -21.50 3.23 -5.48
N PRO A 460 -21.51 2.29 -6.41
CA PRO A 460 -21.80 0.87 -6.12
C PRO A 460 -20.78 0.19 -5.19
N GLU A 461 -19.61 0.78 -5.01
CA GLU A 461 -18.60 0.37 -4.03
C GLU A 461 -18.98 0.73 -2.58
N VAL A 462 -19.97 1.57 -2.36
CA VAL A 462 -20.55 1.84 -1.05
C VAL A 462 -21.36 0.62 -0.63
N PHE A 463 -21.08 0.07 0.53
CA PHE A 463 -21.87 -0.98 1.17
C PHE A 463 -23.06 -0.38 1.89
N GLY A 464 -22.84 0.68 2.65
CA GLY A 464 -23.87 1.37 3.38
C GLY A 464 -23.42 2.76 3.85
N VAL A 465 -24.41 3.57 4.21
CA VAL A 465 -24.20 4.95 4.66
C VAL A 465 -24.82 5.10 6.03
N MET A 466 -24.08 5.66 6.96
CA MET A 466 -24.53 5.96 8.32
C MET A 466 -24.67 7.47 8.50
N GLN A 467 -25.74 7.85 9.17
CA GLN A 467 -25.90 9.17 9.74
C GLN A 467 -25.31 9.12 11.15
N PRO A 468 -24.38 10.00 11.54
CA PRO A 468 -23.88 10.04 12.90
C PRO A 468 -25.01 10.26 13.89
N SER A 469 -25.28 9.26 14.72
CA SER A 469 -26.30 9.32 15.77
C SER A 469 -25.59 9.67 17.07
N GLY A 470 -25.68 10.88 17.54
CA GLY A 470 -25.13 11.28 18.82
C GLY A 470 -25.44 12.74 19.14
N ASP A 471 -25.18 13.14 20.37
CA ASP A 471 -25.45 14.46 20.96
C ASP A 471 -24.86 15.69 20.24
N ILE A 472 -24.45 15.53 18.99
CA ILE A 472 -24.07 16.62 18.07
C ILE A 472 -25.25 17.62 17.88
N LEU A 473 -26.46 17.21 18.23
CA LEU A 473 -27.66 18.08 18.26
C LEU A 473 -27.71 19.03 19.48
N THR A 474 -26.88 18.85 20.49
CA THR A 474 -26.92 19.67 21.71
C THR A 474 -25.95 20.86 21.71
N THR A 475 -24.91 20.83 20.97
CA THR A 475 -24.15 22.04 20.57
C THR A 475 -24.78 22.52 19.28
N VAL A 476 -25.52 23.65 19.32
CA VAL A 476 -26.10 24.28 18.13
C VAL A 476 -25.07 24.19 17.00
N PRO A 477 -25.13 23.18 16.13
CA PRO A 477 -24.26 23.15 14.98
C PRO A 477 -24.74 24.27 14.10
N ALA A 478 -23.84 24.95 13.46
CA ALA A 478 -24.25 25.71 12.31
C ALA A 478 -25.20 24.83 11.51
N LEU A 479 -26.45 25.26 11.36
CA LEU A 479 -27.56 24.54 10.68
C LEU A 479 -27.21 24.04 9.26
N THR A 480 -25.95 24.09 8.89
CA THR A 480 -25.39 24.03 7.56
C THR A 480 -24.45 22.86 7.31
N GLU A 481 -23.87 22.21 8.35
CA GLU A 481 -22.91 21.12 8.15
C GLU A 481 -23.55 19.75 8.41
N GLN A 482 -23.59 18.91 7.36
CA GLN A 482 -24.12 17.56 7.42
C GLN A 482 -22.99 16.57 7.11
N THR A 483 -22.68 15.71 8.05
CA THR A 483 -21.67 14.67 7.87
C THR A 483 -22.33 13.32 7.67
N LEU A 484 -21.90 12.59 6.64
CA LEU A 484 -22.28 11.21 6.35
C LEU A 484 -21.07 10.30 6.50
N VAL A 485 -21.26 9.15 7.11
CA VAL A 485 -20.23 8.11 7.23
C VAL A 485 -20.53 7.01 6.23
N VAL A 486 -19.59 6.71 5.35
CA VAL A 486 -19.75 5.71 4.28
C VAL A 486 -18.87 4.51 4.54
N ILE A 487 -19.46 3.32 4.49
CA ILE A 487 -18.75 2.05 4.65
C ILE A 487 -18.54 1.46 3.26
N PRO A 488 -17.27 1.25 2.81
CA PRO A 488 -16.99 0.57 1.56
C PRO A 488 -17.36 -0.92 1.62
N ARG A 489 -17.53 -1.55 0.45
CA ARG A 489 -17.55 -3.02 0.37
C ARG A 489 -16.14 -3.56 0.64
N GLY A 490 -16.00 -4.49 1.57
CA GLY A 490 -14.73 -5.11 1.91
C GLY A 490 -14.12 -5.92 0.76
N THR A 491 -14.96 -6.34 -0.19
CA THR A 491 -14.55 -6.99 -1.45
C THR A 491 -14.10 -6.00 -2.52
N ALA A 492 -14.11 -4.68 -2.24
CA ALA A 492 -13.58 -3.69 -3.16
C ALA A 492 -12.07 -3.91 -3.34
N LYS A 493 -11.61 -3.70 -4.55
CA LYS A 493 -10.30 -4.04 -5.09
C LYS A 493 -9.09 -3.57 -4.29
N ASP A 494 -9.21 -2.39 -3.72
CA ASP A 494 -8.10 -1.69 -3.06
C ASP A 494 -8.10 -1.89 -1.53
N ASN A 495 -9.02 -2.68 -1.01
CA ASN A 495 -9.08 -2.96 0.43
C ASN A 495 -8.15 -4.11 0.80
N SER A 496 -7.20 -3.79 1.64
CA SER A 496 -6.24 -4.75 2.21
C SER A 496 -6.81 -5.51 3.41
N ASP A 497 -7.73 -4.88 4.15
CA ASP A 497 -8.47 -5.49 5.24
C ASP A 497 -9.98 -5.43 4.92
N PRO A 498 -10.58 -6.56 4.54
CA PRO A 498 -12.00 -6.61 4.21
C PRO A 498 -12.92 -6.20 5.36
N LEU A 499 -12.46 -6.33 6.61
CA LEU A 499 -13.26 -5.98 7.79
C LEU A 499 -13.18 -4.48 8.13
N ARG A 500 -12.11 -3.79 7.69
CA ARG A 500 -11.89 -2.35 7.91
C ARG A 500 -11.65 -1.60 6.60
N PRO A 501 -12.58 -1.71 5.63
CA PRO A 501 -12.42 -1.04 4.36
C PRO A 501 -12.52 0.48 4.51
N VAL A 502 -11.70 1.22 3.74
CA VAL A 502 -11.72 2.68 3.71
C VAL A 502 -11.70 3.20 2.28
N PHE A 503 -12.36 4.33 2.04
CA PHE A 503 -12.22 5.09 0.80
C PHE A 503 -11.03 6.05 0.91
N ASN A 504 -10.36 6.28 -0.20
CA ASN A 504 -9.35 7.33 -0.27
C ASN A 504 -9.98 8.73 -0.25
N ALA A 505 -9.18 9.74 0.12
CA ALA A 505 -9.65 11.11 0.25
C ALA A 505 -10.28 11.66 -1.04
N ALA A 506 -9.70 11.36 -2.21
CA ALA A 506 -10.23 11.80 -3.49
C ALA A 506 -11.63 11.22 -3.77
N ARG A 507 -11.89 9.99 -3.35
CA ARG A 507 -13.21 9.36 -3.51
C ARG A 507 -14.25 9.94 -2.57
N LEU A 508 -13.88 10.22 -1.33
CA LEU A 508 -14.74 10.90 -0.36
C LEU A 508 -15.09 12.33 -0.81
N GLU A 509 -14.09 13.06 -1.34
CA GLU A 509 -14.32 14.38 -1.91
C GLU A 509 -15.25 14.33 -3.12
N LEU A 510 -15.08 13.37 -4.03
CA LEU A 510 -15.99 13.16 -5.15
C LEU A 510 -17.43 12.88 -4.69
N MET A 511 -17.62 12.05 -3.66
CA MET A 511 -18.93 11.77 -3.05
C MET A 511 -19.51 13.05 -2.45
N SER A 512 -18.74 13.81 -1.68
CA SER A 512 -19.16 15.09 -1.09
C SER A 512 -19.55 16.10 -2.18
N ASN A 513 -18.74 16.28 -3.20
CA ASN A 513 -19.00 17.18 -4.31
C ASN A 513 -20.23 16.77 -5.13
N THR A 514 -20.44 15.46 -5.32
CA THR A 514 -21.64 14.93 -6.00
C THR A 514 -22.90 15.29 -5.22
N LEU A 515 -22.94 15.03 -3.91
CA LEU A 515 -24.07 15.42 -3.07
C LEU A 515 -24.27 16.94 -3.02
N GLN A 516 -23.16 17.70 -2.86
CA GLN A 516 -23.19 19.14 -2.79
C GLN A 516 -23.78 19.78 -4.05
N SER A 517 -23.51 19.19 -5.22
CA SER A 517 -24.07 19.66 -6.50
C SER A 517 -25.60 19.49 -6.61
N LEU A 518 -26.16 18.59 -5.79
CA LEU A 518 -27.61 18.27 -5.76
C LEU A 518 -28.32 18.82 -4.52
N ALA A 519 -27.56 19.42 -3.62
CA ALA A 519 -28.03 19.97 -2.35
C ALA A 519 -28.46 21.45 -2.47
N SER A 520 -29.01 21.98 -1.39
CA SER A 520 -29.24 23.41 -1.27
C SER A 520 -27.91 24.18 -1.15
N LEU A 521 -27.88 25.42 -1.68
CA LEU A 521 -26.71 26.31 -1.58
C LEU A 521 -26.24 26.60 -0.14
N TRP A 522 -27.11 26.39 0.83
CA TRP A 522 -26.86 26.66 2.24
C TRP A 522 -26.42 25.41 3.02
N GLN A 523 -26.42 24.25 2.39
CA GLN A 523 -25.97 22.99 2.99
C GLN A 523 -24.49 22.80 2.69
N ASN A 524 -23.72 22.36 3.71
CA ASN A 524 -22.35 21.89 3.55
C ASN A 524 -22.33 20.39 3.88
N ILE A 525 -22.15 19.55 2.88
CA ILE A 525 -22.20 18.10 3.01
C ILE A 525 -20.79 17.55 2.98
N GLN A 526 -20.41 16.83 4.04
CA GLN A 526 -19.15 16.11 4.14
C GLN A 526 -19.39 14.62 4.19
N VAL A 527 -18.58 13.87 3.45
CA VAL A 527 -18.58 12.41 3.48
C VAL A 527 -17.25 11.95 4.09
N ARG A 528 -17.32 11.06 5.08
CA ARG A 528 -16.15 10.56 5.82
C ARG A 528 -16.13 9.04 5.90
N ASN A 529 -14.94 8.47 6.12
CA ASN A 529 -14.78 7.07 6.50
C ASN A 529 -15.30 6.84 7.93
N PRO A 530 -15.73 5.62 8.28
CA PRO A 530 -16.05 5.24 9.64
C PRO A 530 -14.77 5.16 10.50
N ARG A 531 -14.91 5.35 11.79
CA ARG A 531 -13.90 4.98 12.77
C ARG A 531 -14.14 3.52 13.17
N TYR A 532 -13.21 2.63 12.83
CA TYR A 532 -13.32 1.23 13.23
C TYR A 532 -12.80 1.05 14.65
N ARG A 533 -13.64 0.47 15.52
CA ARG A 533 -13.29 0.11 16.89
C ARG A 533 -13.35 -1.40 17.05
N ASP A 534 -12.21 -1.98 17.44
CA ASP A 534 -12.12 -3.40 17.73
C ASP A 534 -12.77 -3.71 19.08
N VAL A 535 -13.62 -4.72 19.09
CA VAL A 535 -14.28 -5.28 20.27
C VAL A 535 -13.80 -6.71 20.44
N GLN A 536 -13.12 -7.00 21.54
CA GLN A 536 -12.66 -8.34 21.84
C GLN A 536 -13.83 -9.23 22.21
N LEU A 537 -14.07 -10.25 21.40
CA LEU A 537 -15.07 -11.27 21.63
C LEU A 537 -14.41 -12.52 22.22
N VAL A 538 -14.74 -12.84 23.46
CA VAL A 538 -14.35 -14.08 24.12
C VAL A 538 -15.59 -14.90 24.40
N TYR A 539 -15.66 -16.12 23.87
CA TYR A 539 -16.78 -17.02 24.07
C TYR A 539 -16.29 -18.43 24.41
N ASP A 540 -17.10 -19.13 25.19
CA ASP A 540 -16.95 -20.54 25.49
C ASP A 540 -18.22 -21.28 25.02
N VAL A 541 -18.06 -22.20 24.07
CA VAL A 541 -19.15 -22.87 23.37
C VAL A 541 -18.90 -24.38 23.35
N LYS A 542 -19.90 -25.14 23.72
CA LYS A 542 -19.89 -26.58 23.57
C LYS A 542 -20.54 -27.02 22.27
N PHE A 543 -19.81 -27.80 21.49
CA PHE A 543 -20.30 -28.38 20.24
C PHE A 543 -20.93 -29.75 20.47
N TYR A 544 -21.84 -30.15 19.57
CA TYR A 544 -22.41 -31.48 19.60
C TYR A 544 -21.35 -32.57 19.43
N THR A 545 -21.61 -33.76 20.03
CA THR A 545 -20.71 -34.90 19.95
C THR A 545 -20.53 -35.35 18.49
N GLY A 546 -19.30 -35.46 18.02
CA GLY A 546 -18.98 -35.90 16.64
C GLY A 546 -18.69 -34.73 15.67
N VAL A 547 -18.88 -33.48 16.08
CA VAL A 547 -18.47 -32.32 15.30
C VAL A 547 -16.97 -32.09 15.49
N ASN A 548 -16.26 -31.77 14.38
CA ASN A 548 -14.85 -31.37 14.46
C ASN A 548 -14.75 -29.97 15.05
N PRO A 549 -14.08 -29.78 16.20
CA PRO A 549 -14.05 -28.46 16.86
C PRO A 549 -13.42 -27.37 16.03
N MET A 550 -12.32 -27.65 15.31
CA MET A 550 -11.63 -26.65 14.50
C MET A 550 -12.47 -26.19 13.30
N TRP A 551 -13.24 -27.09 12.72
CA TRP A 551 -14.16 -26.73 11.65
C TRP A 551 -15.31 -25.89 12.20
N ALA A 552 -15.92 -26.32 13.30
CA ALA A 552 -17.03 -25.64 13.93
C ALA A 552 -16.67 -24.21 14.38
N GLU A 553 -15.49 -24.05 14.95
CA GLU A 553 -14.95 -22.75 15.37
C GLU A 553 -14.84 -21.78 14.18
N ARG A 554 -14.26 -22.23 13.07
CA ARG A 554 -14.13 -21.42 11.86
C ARG A 554 -15.49 -21.06 11.26
N GLU A 555 -16.44 -21.99 11.21
CA GLU A 555 -17.79 -21.72 10.72
C GLU A 555 -18.53 -20.75 11.64
N LEU A 556 -18.31 -20.83 12.95
CA LEU A 556 -18.87 -19.91 13.92
C LEU A 556 -18.36 -18.47 13.70
N GLN A 557 -17.03 -18.32 13.50
CA GLN A 557 -16.43 -17.04 13.15
C GLN A 557 -16.98 -16.50 11.83
N ASN A 558 -17.09 -17.32 10.80
CA ASN A 558 -17.70 -16.92 9.52
C ASN A 558 -19.14 -16.44 9.68
N ALA A 559 -19.94 -17.14 10.49
CA ALA A 559 -21.33 -16.75 10.77
C ALA A 559 -21.42 -15.40 11.50
N LEU A 560 -20.52 -15.14 12.46
CA LEU A 560 -20.42 -13.86 13.15
C LEU A 560 -20.00 -12.73 12.20
N ILE A 561 -18.98 -12.97 11.35
CA ILE A 561 -18.55 -12.00 10.33
C ILE A 561 -19.71 -11.68 9.38
N ALA A 562 -20.38 -12.68 8.86
CA ALA A 562 -21.51 -12.49 7.94
C ALA A 562 -22.66 -11.70 8.56
N ARG A 563 -22.90 -11.83 9.86
CA ARG A 563 -23.99 -11.14 10.56
C ARG A 563 -23.64 -9.73 11.00
N TYR A 564 -22.46 -9.55 11.62
CA TYR A 564 -22.08 -8.27 12.25
C TYR A 564 -21.15 -7.40 11.41
N MET A 565 -20.47 -8.00 10.43
CA MET A 565 -19.54 -7.33 9.52
C MET A 565 -19.82 -7.71 8.05
N PRO A 566 -21.08 -7.56 7.57
CA PRO A 566 -21.50 -8.07 6.26
C PRO A 566 -20.78 -7.41 5.08
N TRP A 567 -20.24 -6.21 5.25
CA TRP A 567 -19.43 -5.55 4.24
C TRP A 567 -18.15 -6.33 3.90
N GLY A 568 -17.59 -7.10 4.86
CA GLY A 568 -16.42 -7.95 4.67
C GLY A 568 -16.67 -9.17 3.80
N THR A 569 -17.90 -9.69 3.75
CA THR A 569 -18.27 -10.90 3.00
C THR A 569 -18.89 -10.62 1.64
N GLY A 570 -19.23 -9.37 1.36
CA GLY A 570 -19.92 -8.98 0.12
C GLY A 570 -21.38 -9.43 0.05
N MET A 571 -21.94 -9.98 1.12
CA MET A 571 -23.36 -10.34 1.18
C MET A 571 -24.26 -9.11 1.18
N ALA A 572 -25.47 -9.24 0.65
CA ALA A 572 -26.42 -8.14 0.54
C ALA A 572 -26.84 -7.62 1.92
N ALA A 573 -26.92 -6.31 2.04
CA ALA A 573 -27.34 -5.63 3.25
C ALA A 573 -28.81 -5.95 3.57
N GLY A 574 -29.04 -6.53 4.71
CA GLY A 574 -30.33 -6.63 5.40
C GLY A 574 -30.18 -6.25 6.87
N VAL A 575 -28.97 -5.84 7.26
CA VAL A 575 -28.61 -5.54 8.65
C VAL A 575 -28.55 -4.03 8.83
N SER A 576 -29.23 -3.52 9.84
CA SER A 576 -29.04 -2.16 10.33
C SER A 576 -27.55 -1.98 10.65
N LEU A 577 -26.90 -1.02 10.02
CA LEU A 577 -25.54 -0.59 10.35
C LEU A 577 -25.57 0.10 11.72
N ALA A 578 -25.86 -0.67 12.77
CA ALA A 578 -25.92 -0.14 14.10
C ALA A 578 -24.52 -0.13 14.70
N ASN A 579 -24.09 1.00 15.24
CA ASN A 579 -22.89 1.12 16.03
C ASN A 579 -23.05 0.50 17.44
N ARG A 580 -23.89 -0.56 17.53
CA ARG A 580 -24.19 -1.25 18.77
C ARG A 580 -24.11 -2.76 18.61
N LEU A 581 -23.36 -3.41 19.48
CA LEU A 581 -23.33 -4.86 19.65
C LEU A 581 -24.18 -5.23 20.86
N ASN A 582 -25.31 -5.90 20.61
CA ASN A 582 -26.18 -6.36 21.69
C ASN A 582 -25.67 -7.72 22.19
N TYR A 583 -25.32 -7.81 23.46
CA TYR A 583 -24.84 -9.02 24.12
C TYR A 583 -25.73 -10.23 23.88
N TYR A 584 -27.04 -10.08 24.10
CA TYR A 584 -27.99 -11.17 23.95
C TYR A 584 -28.22 -11.59 22.48
N ASP A 585 -28.07 -10.66 21.54
CA ASP A 585 -28.16 -10.98 20.12
C ASP A 585 -26.94 -11.77 19.64
N VAL A 586 -25.75 -11.42 20.13
CA VAL A 586 -24.51 -12.18 19.86
C VAL A 586 -24.62 -13.59 20.47
N MET A 587 -25.08 -13.70 21.71
CA MET A 587 -25.30 -14.99 22.37
C MET A 587 -26.35 -15.83 21.61
N ALA A 588 -27.46 -15.25 21.18
CA ALA A 588 -28.45 -15.95 20.39
C ALA A 588 -27.91 -16.40 19.02
N THR A 589 -27.07 -15.59 18.39
CA THR A 589 -26.43 -15.93 17.11
C THR A 589 -25.51 -17.15 17.25
N LEU A 590 -24.73 -17.21 18.33
CA LEU A 590 -23.90 -18.38 18.66
C LEU A 590 -24.75 -19.63 18.90
N GLN A 591 -25.81 -19.50 19.71
CA GLN A 591 -26.69 -20.62 20.07
C GLN A 591 -27.53 -21.16 18.89
N GLN A 592 -27.84 -20.35 17.90
CA GLN A 592 -28.64 -20.75 16.74
C GLN A 592 -27.85 -21.56 15.71
N GLN A 593 -26.55 -21.68 15.86
CA GLN A 593 -25.76 -22.48 14.93
C GLN A 593 -26.06 -23.98 15.09
N PRO A 594 -26.29 -24.73 14.00
CA PRO A 594 -26.76 -26.12 14.06
C PRO A 594 -25.74 -27.09 14.66
N TYR A 595 -24.49 -26.70 14.77
CA TYR A 595 -23.40 -27.50 15.36
C TYR A 595 -23.10 -27.12 16.82
N VAL A 596 -23.78 -26.13 17.38
CA VAL A 596 -23.62 -25.67 18.76
C VAL A 596 -24.65 -26.34 19.67
N ASP A 597 -24.21 -27.03 20.72
CA ASP A 597 -25.06 -27.60 21.76
C ASP A 597 -25.55 -26.49 22.69
N HIS A 598 -24.61 -25.78 23.34
CA HIS A 598 -24.94 -24.61 24.18
C HIS A 598 -23.74 -23.66 24.35
N VAL A 599 -24.05 -22.40 24.61
CA VAL A 599 -23.08 -21.36 24.95
C VAL A 599 -22.87 -21.37 26.47
N ILE A 600 -21.64 -21.55 26.91
CA ILE A 600 -21.26 -21.58 28.34
C ILE A 600 -21.03 -20.16 28.85
N GLY A 601 -20.36 -19.33 28.05
CA GLY A 601 -20.04 -17.95 28.41
C GLY A 601 -19.75 -17.08 27.20
N LEU A 602 -19.97 -15.78 27.36
CA LEU A 602 -19.72 -14.75 26.36
C LEU A 602 -19.25 -13.49 27.04
N LYS A 603 -18.20 -12.84 26.52
CA LYS A 603 -17.75 -11.53 26.96
C LYS A 603 -17.40 -10.65 25.76
N LEU A 604 -17.82 -9.39 25.82
CA LEU A 604 -17.48 -8.33 24.89
C LEU A 604 -16.58 -7.31 25.63
N ASP A 605 -15.33 -7.12 25.17
CA ASP A 605 -14.31 -6.33 25.88
C ASP A 605 -14.17 -6.69 27.39
N GLY A 606 -14.29 -8.00 27.69
CA GLY A 606 -14.22 -8.52 29.05
C GLY A 606 -15.49 -8.34 29.90
N MET A 607 -16.55 -7.72 29.37
CA MET A 607 -17.83 -7.48 30.06
C MET A 607 -18.96 -8.38 29.50
N GLU A 608 -19.92 -8.68 30.34
CA GLU A 608 -21.17 -9.43 29.97
C GLU A 608 -22.32 -8.44 29.69
N ASP A 609 -22.04 -7.41 28.91
CA ASP A 609 -23.00 -6.36 28.56
C ASP A 609 -22.86 -5.93 27.08
N SER A 610 -23.87 -5.23 26.61
CA SER A 610 -23.91 -4.67 25.26
C SER A 610 -22.95 -3.49 25.10
N ILE A 611 -22.30 -3.38 23.95
CA ILE A 611 -21.38 -2.29 23.65
C ILE A 611 -22.05 -1.32 22.67
N GLN A 612 -21.96 -0.04 22.98
CA GLN A 612 -22.37 1.08 22.14
C GLN A 612 -21.12 1.83 21.68
N GLY A 613 -20.97 2.03 20.38
CA GLY A 613 -19.98 2.91 19.78
C GLY A 613 -20.45 4.37 19.69
N ASP A 614 -19.55 5.29 19.44
CA ASP A 614 -19.87 6.68 19.11
C ASP A 614 -20.58 6.78 17.74
N GLY A 615 -21.09 7.96 17.42
CA GLY A 615 -21.95 8.14 16.24
C GLY A 615 -21.28 7.84 14.88
N ASP A 616 -19.96 7.93 14.78
CA ASP A 616 -19.17 7.64 13.60
C ASP A 616 -18.36 6.33 13.72
N GLU A 617 -18.55 5.59 14.84
CA GLU A 617 -17.85 4.31 15.06
C GLU A 617 -18.59 3.13 14.43
N VAL A 618 -17.80 2.22 13.85
CA VAL A 618 -18.22 0.90 13.40
C VAL A 618 -17.48 -0.14 14.22
N LEU A 619 -18.25 -0.97 14.95
CA LEU A 619 -17.69 -1.98 15.83
C LEU A 619 -17.26 -3.22 15.04
N ILE A 620 -16.05 -3.69 15.26
CA ILE A 620 -15.45 -4.87 14.62
C ILE A 620 -15.22 -5.94 15.69
N LEU A 621 -15.79 -7.12 15.48
CA LEU A 621 -15.51 -8.26 16.34
C LEU A 621 -14.11 -8.82 16.06
N CYS A 622 -13.29 -8.93 17.11
CA CYS A 622 -11.96 -9.52 17.06
C CYS A 622 -11.84 -10.67 18.06
N TRP A 623 -11.15 -11.73 17.64
CA TRP A 623 -10.89 -12.89 18.49
C TRP A 623 -9.46 -12.81 19.05
N PRO A 624 -9.23 -13.17 20.31
CA PRO A 624 -7.88 -13.34 20.81
C PRO A 624 -7.18 -14.47 20.03
N ASN A 625 -5.95 -14.22 19.60
CA ASN A 625 -5.10 -15.22 18.91
C ASN A 625 -4.80 -16.44 19.80
#